data_ffff3b9cf8beebb6982b598359e8cfd6
#
_entry.id   ffff3b9cf8beebb6982b598359e8cfd6
#
_cell.length_a   1.000
_cell.length_b   1.000
_cell.length_c   1.000
_cell.angle_alpha   90.00
_cell.angle_beta   90.00
_cell.angle_gamma   90.00
#
_symmetry.space_group_name_H-M   'P 1'
#
loop_
_entity.id
_entity.type
_entity.pdbx_description
1 polymer ?
#
loop_
_entity_poly.entity_id
_entity_poly.type
_entity_poly.pdbx_seq_one_letter_code
_entity_poly.pdbx_strand_id
1 'polypeptide(L)'
;NNAASDNTIMREPLYFNTMAQYAPSPKGSFARLNINGEFWGVYSFAQQINNELVDEWFPSTDGDRWRAPNIGGGTGGGPGGPGGGGGFASGASAFTYLGSSVRAYSSNYELKTENSTEAWPRLIHAIDVLNNTPAETFRDAVEDVFAVDSWLWFLAVENIFTDDDSYWNKGADYAFYYEVESGRIFP
;
A
#
# COMPACT_ATOMS: atom_id res chain seq x y z
N ASN A 1 -15.83 8.30 -1.47
CA ASN A 1 -15.51 8.47 -0.06
C ASN A 1 -16.40 9.55 0.58
N ASN A 2 -16.83 9.33 1.80
CA ASN A 2 -17.70 10.27 2.52
C ASN A 2 -16.93 11.27 3.40
N ALA A 3 -15.59 11.25 3.31
CA ALA A 3 -14.70 12.09 4.10
C ALA A 3 -15.01 12.03 5.63
N ALA A 4 -15.26 10.83 6.15
CA ALA A 4 -15.50 10.65 7.57
C ALA A 4 -14.35 11.26 8.37
N SER A 5 -14.67 12.09 9.36
CA SER A 5 -13.70 12.83 10.19
C SER A 5 -12.83 13.86 9.46
N ASP A 6 -13.11 14.16 8.18
CA ASP A 6 -12.48 15.25 7.44
C ASP A 6 -13.49 16.34 7.02
N ASN A 7 -13.65 17.33 7.87
CA ASN A 7 -14.56 18.45 7.60
C ASN A 7 -14.15 19.31 6.41
N THR A 8 -12.94 19.17 5.91
CA THR A 8 -12.43 19.92 4.75
C THR A 8 -12.71 19.21 3.44
N ILE A 9 -12.93 17.91 3.45
CA ILE A 9 -13.05 17.00 2.29
C ILE A 9 -11.76 16.98 1.45
N MET A 10 -10.68 17.59 1.92
CA MET A 10 -9.47 17.85 1.13
C MET A 10 -8.36 16.81 1.36
N ARG A 11 -8.37 16.10 2.48
CA ARG A 11 -7.22 15.25 2.87
C ARG A 11 -6.88 14.22 1.80
N GLU A 12 -7.85 13.45 1.35
CA GLU A 12 -7.63 12.40 0.36
C GLU A 12 -7.15 12.94 -1.00
N PRO A 13 -7.80 13.95 -1.64
CA PRO A 13 -7.28 14.54 -2.87
C PRO A 13 -5.90 15.17 -2.71
N LEU A 14 -5.64 15.83 -1.59
CA LEU A 14 -4.35 16.46 -1.32
C LEU A 14 -3.25 15.40 -1.15
N TYR A 15 -3.52 14.34 -0.40
CA TYR A 15 -2.61 13.22 -0.21
C TYR A 15 -2.22 12.58 -1.54
N PHE A 16 -3.19 12.14 -2.35
CA PHE A 16 -2.91 11.50 -3.62
C PHE A 16 -2.18 12.40 -4.61
N ASN A 17 -2.57 13.67 -4.71
CA ASN A 17 -1.91 14.61 -5.61
C ASN A 17 -0.49 14.99 -5.15
N THR A 18 -0.21 14.90 -3.86
CA THR A 18 1.15 15.06 -3.33
C THR A 18 1.96 13.80 -3.59
N MET A 19 1.42 12.62 -3.30
CA MET A 19 2.07 11.34 -3.52
C MET A 19 2.46 11.15 -5.00
N ALA A 20 1.57 11.50 -5.91
CA ALA A 20 1.78 11.39 -7.37
C ALA A 20 2.99 12.19 -7.91
N GLN A 21 3.61 13.05 -7.11
CA GLN A 21 4.85 13.74 -7.48
C GLN A 21 6.10 12.90 -7.21
N TYR A 22 5.98 11.82 -6.46
CA TYR A 22 7.12 11.06 -5.92
C TYR A 22 7.00 9.55 -6.12
N ALA A 23 5.77 9.01 -6.13
CA ALA A 23 5.51 7.58 -6.23
C ALA A 23 4.20 7.32 -7.00
N PRO A 24 3.97 6.10 -7.51
CA PRO A 24 2.70 5.72 -8.10
C PRO A 24 1.54 5.99 -7.15
N SER A 25 0.51 6.66 -7.63
CA SER A 25 -0.60 7.08 -6.79
C SER A 25 -1.89 7.27 -7.58
N PRO A 26 -3.05 6.97 -7.00
CA PRO A 26 -4.34 7.34 -7.56
C PRO A 26 -4.47 8.87 -7.76
N LYS A 27 -5.23 9.28 -8.74
CA LYS A 27 -5.65 10.68 -8.89
C LYS A 27 -6.72 11.02 -7.86
N GLY A 28 -6.52 12.11 -7.14
CA GLY A 28 -7.50 12.67 -6.22
C GLY A 28 -8.17 13.93 -6.78
N SER A 29 -9.48 14.03 -6.60
CA SER A 29 -10.28 15.17 -7.07
C SER A 29 -11.54 15.34 -6.22
N PHE A 30 -12.43 16.23 -6.65
CA PHE A 30 -13.73 16.44 -6.04
C PHE A 30 -14.85 16.13 -7.04
N ALA A 31 -15.92 15.55 -6.53
CA ALA A 31 -17.12 15.27 -7.31
C ALA A 31 -18.34 15.93 -6.69
N ARG A 32 -19.17 16.54 -7.54
CA ARG A 32 -20.51 16.99 -7.18
C ARG A 32 -21.46 15.80 -7.30
N LEU A 33 -22.05 15.40 -6.17
CA LEU A 33 -23.01 14.30 -6.15
C LEU A 33 -24.44 14.86 -6.29
N ASN A 34 -25.17 14.33 -7.27
CA ASN A 34 -26.60 14.55 -7.40
C ASN A 34 -27.30 13.18 -7.39
N ILE A 35 -28.38 13.07 -6.62
CA ILE A 35 -29.22 11.86 -6.56
C ILE A 35 -30.64 12.25 -6.98
N ASN A 36 -31.16 11.59 -8.00
CA ASN A 36 -32.48 11.88 -8.59
C ASN A 36 -32.68 13.35 -9.00
N GLY A 37 -31.61 14.01 -9.44
CA GLY A 37 -31.60 15.40 -9.83
C GLY A 37 -31.38 16.41 -8.69
N GLU A 38 -31.39 15.98 -7.44
CA GLU A 38 -31.14 16.82 -6.27
C GLU A 38 -29.67 16.84 -5.90
N PHE A 39 -29.14 18.01 -5.54
CA PHE A 39 -27.77 18.18 -5.09
C PHE A 39 -27.59 17.64 -3.66
N TRP A 40 -26.72 16.66 -3.51
CA TRP A 40 -26.44 16.01 -2.21
C TRP A 40 -25.16 16.51 -1.54
N GLY A 41 -24.22 17.07 -2.31
CA GLY A 41 -22.99 17.61 -1.74
C GLY A 41 -21.79 17.50 -2.67
N VAL A 42 -20.64 17.91 -2.14
CA VAL A 42 -19.31 17.70 -2.73
C VAL A 42 -18.62 16.62 -1.94
N TYR A 43 -17.99 15.69 -2.65
CA TYR A 43 -17.28 14.54 -2.08
C TYR A 43 -15.87 14.47 -2.64
N SER A 44 -14.94 13.93 -1.87
CA SER A 44 -13.66 13.50 -2.41
C SER A 44 -13.89 12.35 -3.40
N PHE A 45 -13.13 12.38 -4.47
CA PHE A 45 -13.15 11.36 -5.52
C PHE A 45 -11.72 10.87 -5.75
N ALA A 46 -11.50 9.59 -5.58
CA ALA A 46 -10.23 8.93 -5.82
C ALA A 46 -10.34 7.94 -6.98
N GLN A 47 -9.31 7.89 -7.81
CA GLN A 47 -9.16 6.87 -8.84
C GLN A 47 -9.10 5.50 -8.19
N GLN A 48 -9.72 4.53 -8.81
CA GLN A 48 -9.68 3.16 -8.34
C GLN A 48 -8.30 2.55 -8.60
N ILE A 49 -7.78 1.80 -7.63
CA ILE A 49 -6.53 1.04 -7.79
C ILE A 49 -6.84 -0.22 -8.61
N ASN A 50 -6.72 -0.11 -9.93
CA ASN A 50 -7.03 -1.13 -10.92
C ASN A 50 -5.98 -1.16 -12.04
N ASN A 51 -6.24 -1.88 -13.12
CA ASN A 51 -5.30 -1.96 -14.25
C ASN A 51 -5.13 -0.63 -14.99
N GLU A 52 -6.13 0.27 -14.98
CA GLU A 52 -6.02 1.60 -15.58
C GLU A 52 -4.99 2.46 -14.83
N LEU A 53 -4.98 2.38 -13.49
CA LEU A 53 -3.94 3.03 -12.70
C LEU A 53 -2.56 2.45 -12.99
N VAL A 54 -2.45 1.12 -13.09
CA VAL A 54 -1.17 0.46 -13.41
C VAL A 54 -0.66 0.90 -14.78
N ASP A 55 -1.52 0.95 -15.80
CA ASP A 55 -1.17 1.38 -17.18
C ASP A 55 -0.69 2.84 -17.24
N GLU A 56 -1.14 3.69 -16.32
CA GLU A 56 -0.68 5.09 -16.24
C GLU A 56 0.74 5.25 -15.67
N TRP A 57 1.15 4.32 -14.82
CA TRP A 57 2.41 4.44 -14.07
C TRP A 57 3.52 3.49 -14.53
N PHE A 58 3.16 2.39 -15.17
CA PHE A 58 4.07 1.31 -15.49
C PHE A 58 4.01 0.94 -16.98
N PRO A 59 5.09 0.45 -17.55
CA PRO A 59 5.13 0.07 -18.97
C PRO A 59 4.28 -1.17 -19.30
N SER A 60 3.89 -1.97 -18.30
CA SER A 60 3.07 -3.16 -18.47
C SER A 60 2.09 -3.35 -17.30
N THR A 61 0.92 -3.91 -17.60
CA THR A 61 -0.08 -4.35 -16.63
C THR A 61 0.02 -5.85 -16.30
N ASP A 62 1.04 -6.54 -16.80
CA ASP A 62 1.21 -8.00 -16.66
C ASP A 62 1.76 -8.40 -15.28
N GLY A 63 2.07 -7.44 -14.44
CA GLY A 63 2.57 -7.66 -13.09
C GLY A 63 1.50 -8.09 -12.10
N ASP A 64 1.95 -8.33 -10.90
CA ASP A 64 1.09 -8.78 -9.80
C ASP A 64 0.76 -7.61 -8.87
N ARG A 65 -0.52 -7.46 -8.54
CA ARG A 65 -1.00 -6.42 -7.63
C ARG A 65 -1.61 -7.04 -6.38
N TRP A 66 -1.23 -6.50 -5.22
CA TRP A 66 -1.81 -6.90 -3.94
C TRP A 66 -2.42 -5.71 -3.21
N ARG A 67 -3.31 -6.03 -2.32
CA ARG A 67 -3.80 -5.15 -1.27
C ARG A 67 -3.50 -5.80 0.09
N ALA A 68 -3.08 -4.99 1.03
CA ALA A 68 -3.02 -5.33 2.44
C ALA A 68 -4.32 -4.83 3.10
N PRO A 69 -5.36 -5.67 3.23
CA PRO A 69 -6.63 -5.23 3.79
C PRO A 69 -6.52 -5.02 5.29
N ASN A 70 -7.38 -4.17 5.83
CA ASN A 70 -7.59 -4.08 7.26
C ASN A 70 -8.40 -5.31 7.73
N ILE A 71 -7.71 -6.37 8.09
CA ILE A 71 -8.32 -7.57 8.65
C ILE A 71 -8.62 -7.28 10.12
N GLY A 72 -9.75 -6.67 10.41
CA GLY A 72 -10.18 -6.30 11.76
C GLY A 72 -10.04 -7.48 12.73
N GLY A 73 -9.16 -7.38 13.72
CA GLY A 73 -8.94 -8.39 14.73
C GLY A 73 -7.49 -8.78 14.97
N GLY A 74 -6.55 -8.27 14.20
CA GLY A 74 -5.14 -8.41 14.57
C GLY A 74 -4.92 -7.64 15.86
N THR A 75 -4.45 -8.32 16.91
CA THR A 75 -3.98 -7.74 18.18
C THR A 75 -2.68 -6.97 17.97
N GLY A 76 -2.58 -6.20 16.86
CA GLY A 76 -1.57 -5.21 16.65
C GLY A 76 -1.91 -4.02 17.55
N GLY A 77 -1.13 -3.83 18.60
CA GLY A 77 -1.29 -2.72 19.49
C GLY A 77 -1.12 -1.41 18.73
N GLY A 78 -2.23 -0.76 18.40
CA GLY A 78 -2.22 0.64 17.99
C GLY A 78 -1.58 1.49 19.10
N PRO A 79 -1.11 2.71 18.82
CA PRO A 79 -0.54 3.62 19.82
C PRO A 79 -1.64 4.02 20.81
N GLY A 80 -1.73 3.31 21.92
CA GLY A 80 -2.73 3.54 22.96
C GLY A 80 -3.07 2.33 23.84
N GLY A 81 -2.60 1.13 23.47
CA GLY A 81 -2.67 0.01 24.39
C GLY A 81 -1.58 0.10 25.47
N PRO A 82 -1.82 -0.39 26.71
CA PRO A 82 -0.77 -0.43 27.74
C PRO A 82 0.32 -1.39 27.30
N GLY A 83 1.34 -0.90 26.61
CA GLY A 83 2.46 -1.66 26.06
C GLY A 83 2.94 -1.24 24.68
N GLY A 84 2.23 -0.32 24.00
CA GLY A 84 2.60 0.19 22.69
C GLY A 84 3.64 1.31 22.76
N GLY A 85 4.92 0.97 22.74
CA GLY A 85 5.96 1.90 22.30
C GLY A 85 5.80 2.12 20.80
N GLY A 86 5.77 3.41 20.35
CA GLY A 86 5.70 3.76 18.94
C GLY A 86 6.77 3.05 18.12
N GLY A 87 6.37 2.06 17.37
CA GLY A 87 7.23 1.26 16.52
C GLY A 87 6.52 1.03 15.21
N PHE A 88 7.30 0.89 14.18
CA PHE A 88 6.90 0.52 12.84
C PHE A 88 5.84 -0.60 12.84
N ALA A 89 5.02 -0.61 11.78
CA ALA A 89 3.98 -1.61 11.57
C ALA A 89 4.39 -3.01 12.03
N SER A 90 3.65 -3.55 12.97
CA SER A 90 3.85 -4.91 13.51
C SER A 90 2.78 -5.89 13.03
N GLY A 91 1.94 -5.48 12.10
CA GLY A 91 0.89 -6.31 11.52
C GLY A 91 1.46 -7.39 10.61
N ALA A 92 0.75 -8.50 10.47
CA ALA A 92 1.14 -9.60 9.59
C ALA A 92 1.20 -9.18 8.10
N SER A 93 0.58 -8.06 7.75
CA SER A 93 0.62 -7.45 6.40
C SER A 93 1.72 -6.39 6.24
N ALA A 94 2.63 -6.22 7.21
CA ALA A 94 3.72 -5.25 7.17
C ALA A 94 5.02 -5.84 6.59
N PHE A 95 4.95 -6.66 5.56
CA PHE A 95 6.09 -7.42 4.99
C PHE A 95 6.89 -8.21 6.03
N THR A 96 6.20 -8.74 7.04
CA THR A 96 6.79 -9.62 8.04
C THR A 96 7.00 -11.01 7.44
N TYR A 97 8.19 -11.60 7.65
CA TYR A 97 8.45 -12.95 7.16
C TYR A 97 7.74 -14.01 8.02
N LEU A 98 6.89 -14.79 7.38
CA LEU A 98 6.03 -15.82 8.00
C LEU A 98 6.39 -17.24 7.53
N GLY A 99 7.62 -17.43 7.02
CA GLY A 99 8.06 -18.68 6.41
C GLY A 99 7.68 -18.78 4.93
N SER A 100 7.85 -19.95 4.32
CA SER A 100 7.67 -20.17 2.88
C SER A 100 6.24 -20.56 2.46
N SER A 101 5.30 -20.66 3.39
CA SER A 101 3.95 -21.13 3.11
C SER A 101 3.08 -20.01 2.53
N VAL A 102 2.60 -20.19 1.31
CA VAL A 102 1.65 -19.25 0.67
C VAL A 102 0.43 -18.96 1.55
N ARG A 103 -0.07 -19.98 2.28
CA ARG A 103 -1.24 -19.83 3.13
C ARG A 103 -1.05 -18.78 4.24
N ALA A 104 0.17 -18.63 4.76
CA ALA A 104 0.47 -17.65 5.79
C ALA A 104 0.30 -16.21 5.27
N TYR A 105 0.56 -15.99 3.98
CA TYR A 105 0.47 -14.67 3.35
C TYR A 105 -0.91 -14.42 2.75
N SER A 106 -1.55 -15.40 2.13
CA SER A 106 -2.88 -15.25 1.53
C SER A 106 -4.00 -15.01 2.55
N SER A 107 -3.74 -15.18 3.84
CA SER A 107 -4.64 -14.75 4.92
C SER A 107 -4.45 -13.27 5.30
N ASN A 108 -3.35 -12.64 4.88
CA ASN A 108 -2.99 -11.26 5.24
C ASN A 108 -2.98 -10.31 4.03
N TYR A 109 -2.78 -10.83 2.83
CA TYR A 109 -2.78 -10.06 1.59
C TYR A 109 -3.82 -10.58 0.63
N GLU A 110 -4.44 -9.68 -0.12
CA GLU A 110 -5.34 -10.01 -1.21
C GLU A 110 -4.62 -9.84 -2.55
N LEU A 111 -4.40 -10.93 -3.29
CA LEU A 111 -3.95 -10.84 -4.67
C LEU A 111 -5.10 -10.31 -5.54
N LYS A 112 -4.84 -9.26 -6.32
CA LYS A 112 -5.84 -8.58 -7.18
C LYS A 112 -5.66 -8.89 -8.66
N THR A 113 -4.59 -9.57 -9.05
CA THR A 113 -4.37 -10.09 -10.40
C THR A 113 -4.84 -11.53 -10.50
N GLU A 114 -5.43 -11.87 -11.64
CA GLU A 114 -5.93 -13.22 -11.88
C GLU A 114 -4.82 -14.11 -12.48
N ASN A 115 -4.85 -15.40 -12.13
CA ASN A 115 -4.08 -16.48 -12.77
C ASN A 115 -2.54 -16.40 -12.69
N SER A 116 -1.96 -15.62 -11.80
CA SER A 116 -0.52 -15.62 -11.60
C SER A 116 -0.09 -16.72 -10.63
N THR A 117 0.60 -17.74 -11.13
CA THR A 117 1.19 -18.82 -10.29
C THR A 117 2.43 -18.34 -9.56
N GLU A 118 3.09 -17.29 -10.07
CA GLU A 118 4.35 -16.76 -9.54
C GLU A 118 4.16 -15.63 -8.54
N ALA A 119 2.96 -15.05 -8.44
CA ALA A 119 2.69 -13.91 -7.57
C ALA A 119 3.12 -14.16 -6.13
N TRP A 120 2.66 -15.24 -5.53
CA TRP A 120 2.98 -15.56 -4.14
C TRP A 120 4.44 -15.90 -3.91
N PRO A 121 5.11 -16.74 -4.74
CA PRO A 121 6.55 -16.94 -4.66
C PRO A 121 7.36 -15.64 -4.72
N ARG A 122 7.01 -14.71 -5.63
CA ARG A 122 7.68 -13.40 -5.75
C ARG A 122 7.53 -12.56 -4.49
N LEU A 123 6.30 -12.45 -3.96
CA LEU A 123 6.04 -11.70 -2.73
C LEU A 123 6.80 -12.31 -1.54
N ILE A 124 6.75 -13.63 -1.38
CA ILE A 124 7.44 -14.33 -0.29
C ILE A 124 8.95 -14.12 -0.40
N HIS A 125 9.51 -14.21 -1.60
CA HIS A 125 10.93 -13.96 -1.84
C HIS A 125 11.32 -12.53 -1.45
N ALA A 126 10.57 -11.53 -1.88
CA ALA A 126 10.86 -10.14 -1.54
C ALA A 126 10.79 -9.89 -0.02
N ILE A 127 9.78 -10.47 0.64
CA ILE A 127 9.66 -10.40 2.11
C ILE A 127 10.83 -11.12 2.81
N ASP A 128 11.27 -12.26 2.29
CA ASP A 128 12.43 -12.98 2.81
C ASP A 128 13.70 -12.14 2.69
N VAL A 129 13.94 -11.55 1.52
CA VAL A 129 15.07 -10.63 1.30
C VAL A 129 15.05 -9.47 2.30
N LEU A 130 13.90 -8.84 2.48
CA LEU A 130 13.76 -7.70 3.40
C LEU A 130 14.06 -8.06 4.86
N ASN A 131 13.73 -9.29 5.30
CA ASN A 131 13.81 -9.67 6.71
C ASN A 131 15.07 -10.48 7.06
N ASN A 132 15.63 -11.22 6.12
CA ASN A 132 16.64 -12.23 6.42
C ASN A 132 17.99 -12.01 5.72
N THR A 133 18.13 -10.99 4.86
CA THR A 133 19.42 -10.68 4.22
C THR A 133 20.41 -10.11 5.22
N PRO A 134 21.67 -10.60 5.26
CA PRO A 134 22.72 -10.04 6.09
C PRO A 134 22.98 -8.56 5.79
N ALA A 135 23.34 -7.77 6.83
CA ALA A 135 23.52 -6.32 6.73
C ALA A 135 24.54 -5.91 5.64
N GLU A 136 25.58 -6.74 5.44
CA GLU A 136 26.66 -6.48 4.48
C GLU A 136 26.19 -6.47 3.02
N THR A 137 25.13 -7.21 2.70
CA THR A 137 24.57 -7.35 1.34
C THR A 137 23.14 -6.82 1.25
N PHE A 138 22.60 -6.32 2.34
CA PHE A 138 21.18 -5.93 2.47
C PHE A 138 20.78 -4.88 1.42
N ARG A 139 21.58 -3.84 1.27
CA ARG A 139 21.26 -2.75 0.35
C ARG A 139 21.02 -3.24 -1.07
N ASP A 140 22.00 -3.94 -1.62
CA ASP A 140 21.94 -4.40 -3.00
C ASP A 140 20.79 -5.40 -3.19
N ALA A 141 20.63 -6.34 -2.26
CA ALA A 141 19.58 -7.34 -2.32
C ALA A 141 18.17 -6.74 -2.24
N VAL A 142 17.96 -5.73 -1.40
CA VAL A 142 16.65 -5.05 -1.28
C VAL A 142 16.36 -4.19 -2.51
N GLU A 143 17.36 -3.51 -3.06
CA GLU A 143 17.21 -2.73 -4.30
C GLU A 143 16.90 -3.60 -5.52
N ASP A 144 17.24 -4.90 -5.49
CA ASP A 144 16.90 -5.86 -6.55
C ASP A 144 15.41 -6.25 -6.55
N VAL A 145 14.75 -6.25 -5.39
CA VAL A 145 13.36 -6.73 -5.23
C VAL A 145 12.35 -5.65 -4.89
N PHE A 146 12.79 -4.50 -4.38
CA PHE A 146 11.92 -3.34 -4.10
C PHE A 146 12.40 -2.10 -4.83
N ALA A 147 11.47 -1.28 -5.31
CA ALA A 147 11.74 0.08 -5.77
C ALA A 147 11.97 0.99 -4.55
N VAL A 148 13.14 0.87 -3.93
CA VAL A 148 13.45 1.45 -2.60
C VAL A 148 13.20 2.96 -2.58
N ASP A 149 13.60 3.69 -3.62
CA ASP A 149 13.37 5.13 -3.70
C ASP A 149 11.87 5.47 -3.64
N SER A 150 11.04 4.74 -4.38
CA SER A 150 9.58 4.90 -4.38
C SER A 150 8.97 4.60 -3.00
N TRP A 151 9.43 3.54 -2.34
CA TRP A 151 9.00 3.21 -0.97
C TRP A 151 9.41 4.27 0.05
N LEU A 152 10.61 4.82 -0.05
CA LEU A 152 11.05 5.90 0.86
C LEU A 152 10.22 7.17 0.67
N TRP A 153 9.86 7.52 -0.55
CA TRP A 153 8.95 8.63 -0.82
C TRP A 153 7.54 8.37 -0.31
N PHE A 154 7.01 7.16 -0.53
CA PHE A 154 5.72 6.74 0.03
C PHE A 154 5.70 6.94 1.55
N LEU A 155 6.68 6.39 2.27
CA LEU A 155 6.79 6.54 3.72
C LEU A 155 6.96 8.00 4.17
N ALA A 156 7.71 8.81 3.42
CA ALA A 156 7.89 10.23 3.73
C ALA A 156 6.57 11.00 3.62
N VAL A 157 5.80 10.76 2.58
CA VAL A 157 4.49 11.41 2.37
C VAL A 157 3.49 10.95 3.44
N GLU A 158 3.41 9.65 3.74
CA GLU A 158 2.57 9.14 4.84
C GLU A 158 2.88 9.85 6.17
N ASN A 159 4.15 10.00 6.50
CA ASN A 159 4.57 10.70 7.72
C ASN A 159 4.18 12.18 7.71
N ILE A 160 4.36 12.90 6.59
CA ILE A 160 3.99 14.32 6.47
C ILE A 160 2.48 14.50 6.67
N PHE A 161 1.67 13.59 6.10
CA PHE A 161 0.21 13.63 6.25
C PHE A 161 -0.30 13.04 7.55
N THR A 162 0.60 12.48 8.37
CA THR A 162 0.24 11.79 9.62
C THR A 162 -0.80 10.69 9.36
N ASP A 163 -0.61 9.95 8.26
CA ASP A 163 -1.47 8.82 7.91
C ASP A 163 -1.08 7.62 8.76
N ASP A 164 -1.76 7.47 9.89
CA ASP A 164 -1.53 6.37 10.83
C ASP A 164 -2.40 5.14 10.53
N ASP A 165 -3.19 5.19 9.46
CA ASP A 165 -4.10 4.12 9.03
C ASP A 165 -3.56 3.30 7.84
N SER A 166 -2.26 3.35 7.59
CA SER A 166 -1.59 2.71 6.47
C SER A 166 -0.40 1.84 6.91
N TYR A 167 0.58 1.66 6.03
CA TYR A 167 1.71 0.73 6.18
C TYR A 167 2.50 0.94 7.48
N TRP A 168 2.99 2.16 7.72
CA TRP A 168 4.01 2.39 8.75
C TRP A 168 3.50 2.18 10.19
N ASN A 169 2.23 2.42 10.45
CA ASN A 169 1.65 2.27 11.80
C ASN A 169 0.80 1.01 11.92
N LYS A 170 -0.02 0.72 10.93
CA LYS A 170 -1.02 -0.34 11.01
C LYS A 170 -0.61 -1.62 10.27
N GLY A 171 0.24 -1.51 9.26
CA GLY A 171 0.58 -2.61 8.35
C GLY A 171 -0.62 -3.10 7.56
N ALA A 172 -1.52 -2.19 7.18
CA ALA A 172 -2.76 -2.48 6.46
C ALA A 172 -3.18 -1.28 5.60
N ASP A 173 -4.25 -1.43 4.83
CA ASP A 173 -4.91 -0.40 4.03
C ASP A 173 -4.01 0.26 2.96
N TYR A 174 -3.04 -0.47 2.45
CA TYR A 174 -2.21 -0.06 1.32
C TYR A 174 -2.25 -1.09 0.19
N ALA A 175 -1.81 -0.68 -1.00
CA ALA A 175 -1.65 -1.55 -2.16
C ALA A 175 -0.21 -1.49 -2.66
N PHE A 176 0.21 -2.51 -3.42
CA PHE A 176 1.53 -2.54 -4.03
C PHE A 176 1.51 -3.39 -5.30
N TYR A 177 2.48 -3.13 -6.18
CA TYR A 177 2.56 -3.72 -7.50
C TYR A 177 3.96 -4.25 -7.78
N TYR A 178 4.05 -5.50 -8.24
CA TYR A 178 5.26 -6.07 -8.82
C TYR A 178 5.32 -5.72 -10.30
N GLU A 179 6.29 -4.95 -10.72
CA GLU A 179 6.50 -4.56 -12.09
C GLU A 179 7.44 -5.57 -12.77
N VAL A 180 7.01 -6.11 -13.92
CA VAL A 180 7.66 -7.27 -14.56
C VAL A 180 8.99 -6.94 -15.24
N GLU A 181 9.17 -5.73 -15.77
CA GLU A 181 10.37 -5.36 -16.49
C GLU A 181 11.55 -5.09 -15.54
N SER A 182 11.30 -4.41 -14.42
CA SER A 182 12.31 -4.16 -13.39
C SER A 182 12.48 -5.31 -12.41
N GLY A 183 11.48 -6.17 -12.28
CA GLY A 183 11.43 -7.23 -11.28
C GLY A 183 11.21 -6.74 -9.85
N ARG A 184 10.70 -5.51 -9.67
CA ARG A 184 10.61 -4.82 -8.37
C ARG A 184 9.18 -4.59 -7.92
N ILE A 185 9.02 -4.51 -6.60
CA ILE A 185 7.76 -4.16 -5.94
C ILE A 185 7.72 -2.66 -5.66
N PHE A 186 6.67 -1.99 -6.14
CA PHE A 186 6.37 -0.57 -5.93
C PHE A 186 5.21 -0.40 -4.93
N PRO A 187 5.20 0.69 -4.14
CA PRO A 187 4.08 1.04 -3.30
C PRO A 187 2.87 1.51 -4.08
#